data_524c5f8febea19828d4300991f3fc176
#
_entry.id   524c5f8febea19828d4300991f3fc176
#
_cell.length_a   1.000
_cell.length_b   1.000
_cell.length_c   1.000
_cell.angle_alpha   90.00
_cell.angle_beta   90.00
_cell.angle_gamma   90.00
#
_symmetry.space_group_name_H-M   'P 1'
#
loop_
_entity.id
_entity.type
_entity.pdbx_description
1 polymer ?
#
loop_
_entity_poly.entity_id
_entity_poly.type
_entity_poly.pdbx_seq_one_letter_code
_entity_poly.pdbx_strand_id
1 'polypeptide(L)'
;QAYVTGKLGGFNVMAGKAPVFLANGNLYDDTAEVIQLTYGKNVKISGYWGQITEKDSGYMADKAYGASLSGKIGRLDLAAGYDRFEDLDAGFTKISNNAVWNAGANYNFGDFILGAMYLNSDISDKAVEKGADTDGFVISAAYKGAKAAKQGTWGLWGNYYDQGAGTFIAHTMKAGDWGYFTKEGFK
;
A
#
# COMPACT_ATOMS: atom_id res chain seq x y z
N GLN A 1 -8.89 5.48 -16.00
CA GLN A 1 -7.44 5.24 -16.04
C GLN A 1 -6.93 5.50 -17.46
N ALA A 2 -5.80 6.20 -17.60
CA ALA A 2 -5.11 6.44 -18.86
C ALA A 2 -3.61 6.54 -18.56
N TYR A 3 -2.86 5.51 -18.90
CA TYR A 3 -1.41 5.44 -18.68
C TYR A 3 -0.70 4.65 -19.76
N VAL A 4 0.59 4.83 -19.86
CA VAL A 4 1.46 4.10 -20.77
C VAL A 4 2.46 3.27 -19.97
N THR A 5 2.86 2.13 -20.53
CA THR A 5 3.93 1.31 -19.97
C THR A 5 4.98 1.01 -21.03
N GLY A 6 6.22 0.87 -20.61
CA GLY A 6 7.33 0.58 -21.51
C GLY A 6 8.58 0.13 -20.79
N LYS A 7 9.67 -0.04 -21.55
CA LYS A 7 11.00 -0.35 -21.02
C LYS A 7 12.00 0.71 -21.45
N LEU A 8 12.81 1.17 -20.54
CA LEU A 8 13.88 2.12 -20.78
C LEU A 8 15.13 1.71 -20.00
N GLY A 9 16.22 1.38 -20.69
CA GLY A 9 17.50 1.05 -20.05
C GLY A 9 17.43 -0.06 -18.98
N GLY A 10 16.57 -1.08 -19.16
CA GLY A 10 16.38 -2.16 -18.19
C GLY A 10 15.31 -1.89 -17.13
N PHE A 11 14.82 -0.65 -17.02
CA PHE A 11 13.69 -0.30 -16.18
C PHE A 11 12.36 -0.59 -16.88
N ASN A 12 11.38 -1.08 -16.12
CA ASN A 12 9.98 -0.99 -16.53
C ASN A 12 9.47 0.39 -16.08
N VAL A 13 8.84 1.09 -17.00
CA VAL A 13 8.30 2.44 -16.79
C VAL A 13 6.79 2.39 -16.90
N MET A 14 6.09 3.07 -16.00
CA MET A 14 4.67 3.34 -16.07
C MET A 14 4.45 4.83 -15.84
N ALA A 15 3.65 5.49 -16.66
CA ALA A 15 3.38 6.92 -16.55
C ALA A 15 1.95 7.26 -16.93
N GLY A 16 1.30 8.08 -16.13
CA GLY A 16 -0.08 8.56 -16.31
C GLY A 16 -0.99 8.28 -15.12
N LYS A 17 -2.30 8.36 -15.33
CA LYS A 17 -3.32 7.99 -14.33
C LYS A 17 -3.44 6.47 -14.26
N ALA A 18 -2.71 5.87 -13.34
CA ALA A 18 -2.46 4.44 -13.23
C ALA A 18 -2.86 3.87 -11.85
N PRO A 19 -3.17 2.56 -11.77
CA PRO A 19 -3.36 1.91 -10.48
C PRO A 19 -2.02 1.88 -9.72
N VAL A 20 -2.06 2.32 -8.47
CA VAL A 20 -0.92 2.31 -7.55
C VAL A 20 -1.25 1.42 -6.36
N PHE A 21 -0.34 0.53 -6.02
CA PHE A 21 -0.53 -0.47 -4.99
C PHE A 21 0.69 -0.45 -4.05
N LEU A 22 0.54 0.18 -2.88
CA LEU A 22 1.62 0.36 -1.92
C LEU A 22 1.36 -0.48 -0.67
N ALA A 23 2.44 -1.05 -0.12
CA ALA A 23 2.39 -1.89 1.08
C ALA A 23 1.32 -3.01 0.98
N ASN A 24 1.24 -3.70 -0.17
CA ASN A 24 0.23 -4.73 -0.45
C ASN A 24 -1.23 -4.22 -0.33
N GLY A 25 -1.48 -2.95 -0.64
CA GLY A 25 -2.78 -2.31 -0.52
C GLY A 25 -3.14 -1.83 0.89
N ASN A 26 -2.27 -2.07 1.87
CA ASN A 26 -2.51 -1.63 3.24
C ASN A 26 -2.27 -0.14 3.44
N LEU A 27 -1.45 0.48 2.58
CA LEU A 27 -1.20 1.92 2.59
C LEU A 27 -2.02 2.63 1.52
N TYR A 28 -1.94 2.16 0.27
CA TYR A 28 -2.65 2.75 -0.86
C TYR A 28 -2.99 1.68 -1.89
N ASP A 29 -4.26 1.65 -2.30
CA ASP A 29 -4.78 0.79 -3.35
C ASP A 29 -5.83 1.54 -4.16
N ASP A 30 -5.40 2.47 -4.97
CA ASP A 30 -6.26 3.26 -5.85
C ASP A 30 -5.48 3.81 -7.05
N THR A 31 -6.14 4.64 -7.85
CA THR A 31 -5.57 5.31 -9.01
C THR A 31 -4.86 6.60 -8.60
N ALA A 32 -3.64 6.79 -9.10
CA ALA A 32 -2.89 8.04 -8.92
C ALA A 32 -2.25 8.49 -10.24
N GLU A 33 -1.91 9.75 -10.36
CA GLU A 33 -1.16 10.30 -11.48
C GLU A 33 0.33 10.22 -11.16
N VAL A 34 1.01 9.22 -11.73
CA VAL A 34 2.38 8.90 -11.35
C VAL A 34 3.28 8.60 -12.54
N ILE A 35 4.58 8.79 -12.33
CA ILE A 35 5.65 8.10 -13.05
C ILE A 35 6.26 7.10 -12.08
N GLN A 36 6.29 5.83 -12.47
CA GLN A 36 6.88 4.74 -11.70
C GLN A 36 7.95 4.04 -12.52
N LEU A 37 9.06 3.76 -11.87
CA LEU A 37 10.19 3.01 -12.41
C LEU A 37 10.40 1.76 -11.55
N THR A 38 10.55 0.60 -12.20
CA THR A 38 10.86 -0.66 -11.52
C THR A 38 12.03 -1.34 -12.22
N TYR A 39 13.03 -1.74 -11.44
CA TYR A 39 14.20 -2.48 -11.90
C TYR A 39 14.35 -3.79 -11.14
N GLY A 40 14.85 -4.82 -11.83
CA GLY A 40 15.15 -6.12 -11.26
C GLY A 40 14.11 -7.19 -11.58
N LYS A 41 14.42 -8.43 -11.17
CA LYS A 41 13.57 -9.62 -11.39
C LYS A 41 13.24 -10.31 -10.07
N ASN A 42 14.21 -11.02 -9.48
CA ASN A 42 14.04 -11.73 -8.20
C ASN A 42 14.08 -10.76 -7.01
N VAL A 43 14.95 -9.75 -7.12
CA VAL A 43 14.94 -8.58 -6.26
C VAL A 43 14.53 -7.40 -7.13
N LYS A 44 13.54 -6.65 -6.68
CA LYS A 44 13.00 -5.49 -7.38
C LYS A 44 13.18 -4.25 -6.53
N ILE A 45 13.64 -3.20 -7.18
CA ILE A 45 13.64 -1.85 -6.62
C ILE A 45 12.64 -1.05 -7.45
N SER A 46 11.73 -0.39 -6.80
CA SER A 46 10.76 0.50 -7.46
C SER A 46 10.81 1.87 -6.82
N GLY A 47 10.58 2.90 -7.63
CA GLY A 47 10.37 4.26 -7.16
C GLY A 47 9.27 4.91 -7.98
N TYR A 48 8.52 5.81 -7.36
CA TYR A 48 7.49 6.58 -8.05
C TYR A 48 7.49 8.03 -7.57
N TRP A 49 6.96 8.89 -8.42
CA TRP A 49 6.66 10.27 -8.12
C TRP A 49 5.38 10.69 -8.85
N GLY A 50 4.52 11.47 -8.18
CA GLY A 50 3.27 11.92 -8.73
C GLY A 50 2.38 12.63 -7.73
N GLN A 51 1.07 12.56 -7.96
CA GLN A 51 0.03 13.18 -7.14
C GLN A 51 -1.20 12.26 -7.02
N ILE A 52 -1.97 12.46 -5.97
CA ILE A 52 -3.26 11.82 -5.75
C ILE A 52 -4.35 12.86 -5.98
N THR A 53 -5.12 12.69 -7.05
CA THR A 53 -6.16 13.65 -7.46
C THR A 53 -7.57 13.06 -7.38
N GLU A 54 -7.71 11.83 -6.90
CA GLU A 54 -8.99 11.13 -6.87
C GLU A 54 -9.88 11.67 -5.75
N LYS A 55 -10.90 12.44 -6.13
CA LYS A 55 -11.86 13.01 -5.18
C LYS A 55 -12.79 11.97 -4.55
N ASP A 56 -12.99 10.85 -5.23
CA ASP A 56 -13.95 9.83 -4.80
C ASP A 56 -13.42 9.00 -3.63
N SER A 57 -12.10 8.91 -3.44
CA SER A 57 -11.47 8.28 -2.28
C SER A 57 -11.48 9.15 -1.02
N GLY A 58 -11.80 10.44 -1.15
CA GLY A 58 -11.75 11.41 -0.04
C GLY A 58 -10.33 11.83 0.35
N TYR A 59 -9.30 11.36 -0.36
CA TYR A 59 -7.91 11.69 -0.11
C TYR A 59 -7.29 12.35 -1.34
N MET A 60 -6.57 13.43 -1.10
CA MET A 60 -5.78 14.12 -2.12
C MET A 60 -4.40 14.44 -1.56
N ALA A 61 -3.37 14.34 -2.38
CA ALA A 61 -2.02 14.79 -2.04
C ALA A 61 -1.41 15.47 -3.27
N ASP A 62 -0.93 16.70 -3.10
CA ASP A 62 -0.31 17.46 -4.20
C ASP A 62 0.99 16.82 -4.66
N LYS A 63 1.66 16.10 -3.75
CA LYS A 63 2.80 15.26 -4.08
C LYS A 63 2.74 13.92 -3.37
N ALA A 64 2.99 12.86 -4.10
CA ALA A 64 3.16 11.52 -3.59
C ALA A 64 4.41 10.89 -4.23
N TYR A 65 5.34 10.43 -3.42
CA TYR A 65 6.55 9.78 -3.89
C TYR A 65 7.07 8.76 -2.89
N GLY A 66 7.77 7.78 -3.41
CA GLY A 66 8.30 6.73 -2.57
C GLY A 66 9.23 5.79 -3.29
N ALA A 67 9.80 4.88 -2.52
CA ALA A 67 10.63 3.80 -3.01
C ALA A 67 10.36 2.51 -2.24
N SER A 68 10.47 1.39 -2.93
CA SER A 68 10.31 0.07 -2.34
C SER A 68 11.36 -0.91 -2.83
N LEU A 69 11.68 -1.86 -1.97
CA LEU A 69 12.51 -3.02 -2.23
C LEU A 69 11.69 -4.27 -1.95
N SER A 70 11.67 -5.22 -2.87
CA SER A 70 11.04 -6.51 -2.64
C SER A 70 11.87 -7.64 -3.23
N GLY A 71 11.78 -8.81 -2.63
CA GLY A 71 12.53 -9.96 -3.12
C GLY A 71 12.07 -11.27 -2.50
N LYS A 72 12.49 -12.37 -3.16
CA LYS A 72 12.17 -13.73 -2.73
C LYS A 72 13.44 -14.50 -2.42
N ILE A 73 13.50 -15.08 -1.23
CA ILE A 73 14.58 -15.94 -0.76
C ILE A 73 13.97 -17.30 -0.36
N GLY A 74 14.10 -18.27 -1.24
CA GLY A 74 13.48 -19.58 -1.02
C GLY A 74 11.96 -19.50 -0.92
N ARG A 75 11.42 -19.75 0.26
CA ARG A 75 9.99 -19.69 0.56
C ARG A 75 9.54 -18.38 1.23
N LEU A 76 10.47 -17.47 1.44
CA LEU A 76 10.24 -16.18 2.08
C LEU A 76 10.18 -15.07 1.04
N ASP A 77 9.08 -14.37 0.97
CA ASP A 77 8.90 -13.13 0.22
C ASP A 77 9.03 -11.95 1.19
N LEU A 78 9.92 -11.01 0.89
CA LEU A 78 10.22 -9.85 1.71
C LEU A 78 9.89 -8.58 0.93
N ALA A 79 9.37 -7.58 1.62
CA ALA A 79 9.17 -6.25 1.07
C ALA A 79 9.40 -5.18 2.14
N ALA A 80 9.96 -4.05 1.72
CA ALA A 80 10.05 -2.85 2.53
C ALA A 80 9.84 -1.63 1.63
N GLY A 81 9.26 -0.57 2.17
CA GLY A 81 8.97 0.65 1.44
C GLY A 81 8.99 1.89 2.32
N TYR A 82 9.17 3.01 1.67
CA TYR A 82 9.02 4.35 2.23
C TYR A 82 8.23 5.19 1.24
N ASP A 83 7.15 5.78 1.72
CA ASP A 83 6.19 6.54 0.92
C ASP A 83 5.90 7.87 1.62
N ARG A 84 5.90 8.97 0.88
CA ARG A 84 5.64 10.30 1.41
C ARG A 84 4.54 10.99 0.63
N PHE A 85 3.63 11.62 1.37
CA PHE A 85 2.50 12.38 0.87
C PHE A 85 2.59 13.80 1.43
N GLU A 86 2.57 14.80 0.56
CA GLU A 86 2.65 16.21 0.93
C GLU A 86 1.33 16.91 0.57
N ASP A 87 0.96 17.88 1.41
CA ASP A 87 -0.30 18.61 1.31
C ASP A 87 -1.51 17.67 1.24
N LEU A 88 -1.51 16.68 2.16
CA LEU A 88 -2.52 15.64 2.24
C LEU A 88 -3.83 16.22 2.78
N ASP A 89 -4.89 16.11 1.99
CA ASP A 89 -6.27 16.38 2.40
C ASP A 89 -6.98 15.04 2.60
N ALA A 90 -7.32 14.75 3.84
CA ALA A 90 -8.02 13.52 4.23
C ALA A 90 -9.53 13.76 4.43
N GLY A 91 -10.10 14.79 3.79
CA GLY A 91 -11.52 15.13 3.83
C GLY A 91 -12.04 15.71 5.15
N PHE A 92 -11.53 15.26 6.27
CA PHE A 92 -11.88 15.76 7.61
C PHE A 92 -10.73 16.48 8.32
N THR A 93 -9.52 16.40 7.78
CA THR A 93 -8.35 17.10 8.35
C THR A 93 -7.31 17.35 7.25
N LYS A 94 -6.89 18.59 7.11
CA LYS A 94 -5.70 18.91 6.32
C LYS A 94 -4.46 18.53 7.12
N ILE A 95 -3.64 17.66 6.54
CA ILE A 95 -2.40 17.17 7.09
C ILE A 95 -1.29 17.65 6.16
N SER A 96 -0.34 18.45 6.65
CA SER A 96 0.70 19.00 5.79
C SER A 96 1.57 17.91 5.17
N ASN A 97 1.92 16.89 5.94
CA ASN A 97 2.77 15.79 5.48
C ASN A 97 2.42 14.49 6.21
N ASN A 98 2.53 13.38 5.49
CA ASN A 98 2.55 12.05 6.08
C ASN A 98 3.62 11.23 5.37
N ALA A 99 4.58 10.70 6.11
CA ALA A 99 5.56 9.76 5.60
C ALA A 99 5.34 8.41 6.28
N VAL A 100 5.21 7.34 5.49
CA VAL A 100 4.97 6.00 6.00
C VAL A 100 6.09 5.09 5.52
N TRP A 101 6.77 4.43 6.43
CA TRP A 101 7.61 3.31 6.08
C TRP A 101 6.97 2.00 6.49
N ASN A 102 7.24 0.96 5.74
CA ASN A 102 6.67 -0.35 5.95
C ASN A 102 7.70 -1.45 5.72
N ALA A 103 7.52 -2.56 6.42
CA ALA A 103 8.29 -3.77 6.19
C ALA A 103 7.39 -4.99 6.43
N GLY A 104 7.49 -5.97 5.53
CA GLY A 104 6.65 -7.15 5.59
C GLY A 104 7.35 -8.39 5.05
N ALA A 105 6.84 -9.54 5.47
CA ALA A 105 7.31 -10.84 5.05
C ALA A 105 6.12 -11.79 4.87
N ASN A 106 6.18 -12.64 3.83
CA ASN A 106 5.27 -13.78 3.67
C ASN A 106 6.08 -15.06 3.58
N TYR A 107 5.70 -16.07 4.35
CA TYR A 107 6.33 -17.38 4.29
C TYR A 107 5.38 -18.41 3.69
N ASN A 108 5.88 -19.15 2.69
CA ASN A 108 5.11 -20.14 1.94
C ASN A 108 5.41 -21.55 2.46
N PHE A 109 4.41 -22.21 3.07
CA PHE A 109 4.46 -23.58 3.57
C PHE A 109 3.92 -24.59 2.53
N GLY A 110 3.80 -24.21 1.28
CA GLY A 110 3.19 -25.00 0.22
C GLY A 110 1.77 -24.52 -0.06
N ASP A 111 0.75 -25.24 0.38
CA ASP A 111 -0.64 -24.80 0.23
C ASP A 111 -1.01 -23.66 1.20
N PHE A 112 -0.17 -23.38 2.19
CA PHE A 112 -0.43 -22.38 3.23
C PHE A 112 0.60 -21.25 3.15
N ILE A 113 0.13 -20.01 3.26
CA ILE A 113 0.97 -18.80 3.31
C ILE A 113 0.60 -18.03 4.57
N LEU A 114 1.60 -17.66 5.34
CA LEU A 114 1.47 -16.73 6.47
C LEU A 114 2.26 -15.47 6.17
N GLY A 115 1.68 -14.31 6.46
CA GLY A 115 2.31 -13.02 6.27
C GLY A 115 2.16 -12.12 7.48
N ALA A 116 3.09 -11.21 7.61
CA ALA A 116 3.03 -10.10 8.57
C ALA A 116 3.62 -8.85 7.93
N MET A 117 3.06 -7.70 8.25
CA MET A 117 3.55 -6.39 7.84
C MET A 117 3.43 -5.41 9.00
N TYR A 118 4.45 -4.60 9.17
CA TYR A 118 4.45 -3.46 10.07
C TYR A 118 4.51 -2.17 9.24
N LEU A 119 3.76 -1.17 9.68
CA LEU A 119 3.73 0.17 9.11
C LEU A 119 3.95 1.18 10.25
N ASN A 120 4.66 2.25 9.96
CA ASN A 120 4.82 3.36 10.89
C ASN A 120 4.77 4.67 10.12
N SER A 121 4.03 5.62 10.65
CA SER A 121 3.77 6.93 10.07
C SER A 121 4.50 8.02 10.84
N ASP A 122 5.08 8.97 10.11
CA ASP A 122 5.56 10.25 10.61
C ASP A 122 4.53 11.34 10.25
N ILE A 123 3.30 11.12 10.70
CA ILE A 123 2.21 12.08 10.49
C ILE A 123 2.45 13.32 11.36
N SER A 124 2.03 14.50 10.88
CA SER A 124 2.29 15.75 11.59
C SER A 124 1.74 15.75 13.02
N ASP A 125 2.47 16.39 13.95
CA ASP A 125 2.11 16.52 15.37
C ASP A 125 0.65 16.95 15.60
N LYS A 126 0.12 17.85 14.76
CA LYS A 126 -1.27 18.30 14.83
C LYS A 126 -2.28 17.18 14.59
N ALA A 127 -1.94 16.16 13.82
CA ALA A 127 -2.82 14.99 13.63
C ALA A 127 -2.72 14.04 14.83
N VAL A 128 -1.53 13.88 15.39
CA VAL A 128 -1.29 13.10 16.63
C VAL A 128 -2.03 13.75 17.81
N GLU A 129 -1.94 15.08 17.96
CA GLU A 129 -2.71 15.82 18.98
C GLU A 129 -4.23 15.62 18.86
N LYS A 130 -4.72 15.29 17.65
CA LYS A 130 -6.12 14.93 17.41
C LYS A 130 -6.44 13.46 17.60
N GLY A 131 -5.49 12.65 18.06
CA GLY A 131 -5.63 11.24 18.35
C GLY A 131 -5.35 10.31 17.17
N ALA A 132 -4.58 10.75 16.17
CA ALA A 132 -4.11 9.86 15.11
C ALA A 132 -3.03 8.92 15.67
N ASP A 133 -3.24 7.61 15.57
CA ASP A 133 -2.24 6.60 15.86
C ASP A 133 -1.27 6.47 14.68
N THR A 134 0.02 6.30 14.97
CA THR A 134 1.10 6.29 14.00
C THR A 134 1.62 4.89 13.66
N ASP A 135 1.20 3.89 14.39
CA ASP A 135 1.65 2.50 14.21
C ASP A 135 0.56 1.64 13.59
N GLY A 136 0.98 0.61 12.88
CA GLY A 136 0.08 -0.37 12.36
C GLY A 136 0.75 -1.70 12.05
N PHE A 137 -0.01 -2.77 12.19
CA PHE A 137 0.41 -4.08 11.73
C PHE A 137 -0.72 -4.85 11.07
N VAL A 138 -0.35 -5.73 10.16
CA VAL A 138 -1.25 -6.62 9.44
C VAL A 138 -0.72 -8.04 9.53
N ILE A 139 -1.60 -8.98 9.85
CA ILE A 139 -1.32 -10.40 9.78
C ILE A 139 -2.22 -11.00 8.71
N SER A 140 -1.65 -11.76 7.79
CA SER A 140 -2.36 -12.40 6.69
C SER A 140 -2.18 -13.90 6.71
N ALA A 141 -3.23 -14.63 6.35
CA ALA A 141 -3.18 -16.07 6.17
C ALA A 141 -3.93 -16.44 4.89
N ALA A 142 -3.36 -17.33 4.10
CA ALA A 142 -4.02 -17.88 2.92
C ALA A 142 -3.78 -19.39 2.84
N TYR A 143 -4.80 -20.11 2.41
CA TYR A 143 -4.74 -21.55 2.18
C TYR A 143 -5.19 -21.86 0.76
N LYS A 144 -4.36 -22.55 0.01
CA LYS A 144 -4.54 -22.82 -1.43
C LYS A 144 -4.70 -21.52 -2.24
N GLY A 145 -5.48 -21.60 -3.32
CA GLY A 145 -5.81 -20.46 -4.18
C GLY A 145 -6.68 -20.89 -5.34
N ALA A 146 -7.74 -20.14 -5.58
CA ALA A 146 -8.57 -20.31 -6.76
C ALA A 146 -7.80 -19.86 -8.02
N LYS A 147 -7.89 -20.65 -9.09
CA LYS A 147 -7.31 -20.32 -10.40
C LYS A 147 -8.42 -20.27 -11.43
N ALA A 148 -8.73 -19.10 -11.97
CA ALA A 148 -9.80 -18.90 -12.94
C ALA A 148 -9.73 -19.88 -14.15
N ALA A 149 -8.52 -20.23 -14.58
CA ALA A 149 -8.29 -21.16 -15.70
C ALA A 149 -8.44 -22.65 -15.33
N LYS A 150 -8.69 -23.00 -14.05
CA LYS A 150 -8.78 -24.38 -13.60
C LYS A 150 -10.01 -24.60 -12.74
N GLN A 151 -11.01 -25.27 -13.33
CA GLN A 151 -12.25 -25.63 -12.63
C GLN A 151 -11.97 -26.49 -11.37
N GLY A 152 -12.76 -26.26 -10.30
CA GLY A 152 -12.66 -26.99 -9.03
C GLY A 152 -11.55 -26.51 -8.10
N THR A 153 -10.79 -25.48 -8.48
CA THR A 153 -9.83 -24.86 -7.55
C THR A 153 -10.51 -23.86 -6.64
N TRP A 154 -10.13 -23.86 -5.38
CA TRP A 154 -10.63 -22.96 -4.36
C TRP A 154 -9.49 -22.50 -3.43
N GLY A 155 -9.73 -21.44 -2.72
CA GLY A 155 -8.83 -20.91 -1.71
C GLY A 155 -9.58 -20.17 -0.63
N LEU A 156 -8.98 -20.08 0.54
CA LEU A 156 -9.45 -19.29 1.67
C LEU A 156 -8.33 -18.34 2.06
N TRP A 157 -8.68 -17.12 2.39
CA TRP A 157 -7.76 -16.14 2.92
C TRP A 157 -8.44 -15.25 3.96
N GLY A 158 -7.64 -14.67 4.84
CA GLY A 158 -8.09 -13.69 5.82
C GLY A 158 -6.95 -12.82 6.29
N ASN A 159 -7.27 -11.61 6.68
CA ASN A 159 -6.34 -10.65 7.25
C ASN A 159 -6.88 -10.18 8.61
N TYR A 160 -5.96 -9.95 9.52
CA TYR A 160 -6.19 -9.19 10.73
C TYR A 160 -5.43 -7.88 10.62
N TYR A 161 -6.12 -6.80 10.88
CA TYR A 161 -5.58 -5.44 10.83
C TYR A 161 -5.61 -4.83 12.23
N ASP A 162 -4.57 -4.13 12.58
CA ASP A 162 -4.50 -3.16 13.66
C ASP A 162 -3.66 -2.00 13.12
N GLN A 163 -4.34 -1.03 12.49
CA GLN A 163 -3.69 0.06 11.78
C GLN A 163 -4.18 1.40 12.31
N GLY A 164 -3.26 2.20 12.84
CA GLY A 164 -3.51 3.58 13.19
C GLY A 164 -3.82 4.45 11.97
N ALA A 165 -4.56 5.52 12.18
CA ALA A 165 -5.04 6.42 11.12
C ALA A 165 -3.92 7.03 10.26
N GLY A 166 -2.70 7.15 10.80
CA GLY A 166 -1.53 7.62 10.05
C GLY A 166 -0.98 6.61 9.05
N THR A 167 -1.28 5.31 9.19
CA THR A 167 -0.62 4.23 8.47
C THR A 167 -1.31 3.83 7.16
N PHE A 168 -2.38 4.48 6.76
CA PHE A 168 -3.06 4.28 5.48
C PHE A 168 -3.56 5.59 4.87
N ILE A 169 -3.68 5.62 3.56
CA ILE A 169 -4.21 6.75 2.78
C ILE A 169 -5.49 6.32 2.06
N ALA A 170 -5.41 5.26 1.25
CA ALA A 170 -6.55 4.63 0.59
C ALA A 170 -6.38 3.12 0.70
N HIS A 171 -6.94 2.53 1.72
CA HIS A 171 -6.78 1.11 2.03
C HIS A 171 -7.56 0.24 1.04
N THR A 172 -7.06 -0.96 0.73
CA THR A 172 -7.72 -1.94 -0.14
C THR A 172 -9.13 -2.32 0.33
N MET A 173 -9.43 -2.17 1.63
CA MET A 173 -10.78 -2.36 2.20
C MET A 173 -11.69 -1.15 1.96
N LYS A 174 -11.25 -0.12 1.23
CA LYS A 174 -11.97 1.13 0.97
C LYS A 174 -12.44 1.80 2.26
N ALA A 175 -11.53 2.57 2.87
CA ALA A 175 -11.82 3.37 4.05
C ALA A 175 -13.09 4.22 3.81
N GLY A 176 -14.06 4.11 4.70
CA GLY A 176 -15.31 4.86 4.64
C GLY A 176 -16.53 4.08 4.14
N ASP A 177 -16.39 3.11 3.25
CA ASP A 177 -17.53 2.32 2.76
C ASP A 177 -18.19 1.46 3.86
N TRP A 178 -17.43 1.10 4.89
CA TRP A 178 -17.86 0.20 5.95
C TRP A 178 -17.98 0.85 7.34
N GLY A 179 -17.61 2.12 7.47
CA GLY A 179 -17.61 2.83 8.75
C GLY A 179 -16.61 2.30 9.79
N TYR A 180 -15.67 1.43 9.37
CA TYR A 180 -14.67 0.85 10.27
C TYR A 180 -13.45 1.75 10.47
N PHE A 181 -13.22 2.67 9.56
CA PHE A 181 -12.08 3.57 9.60
C PHE A 181 -12.44 4.84 10.35
N THR A 182 -11.82 5.03 11.47
CA THR A 182 -11.95 6.22 12.31
C THR A 182 -10.66 7.03 12.27
N LYS A 183 -10.67 8.23 12.84
CA LYS A 183 -9.44 9.02 13.03
C LYS A 183 -8.38 8.34 13.91
N GLU A 184 -8.76 7.34 14.69
CA GLU A 184 -7.86 6.55 15.53
C GLU A 184 -7.33 5.31 14.80
N GLY A 185 -7.78 5.05 13.57
CA GLY A 185 -7.47 3.86 12.81
C GLY A 185 -8.57 2.80 12.89
N PHE A 186 -8.22 1.54 12.66
CA PHE A 186 -9.16 0.41 12.72
C PHE A 186 -8.50 -0.89 13.21
N LYS A 187 -9.35 -1.78 13.73
CA LYS A 187 -8.97 -3.14 14.16
C LYS A 187 -9.89 -4.17 13.56
#